data_f397308f7443be37c5b86e09e1daa027
#
_entry.id   f397308f7443be37c5b86e09e1daa027
#
_cell.length_a   1.000
_cell.length_b   1.000
_cell.length_c   1.000
_cell.angle_alpha   90.00
_cell.angle_beta   90.00
_cell.angle_gamma   90.00
#
_symmetry.space_group_name_H-M   'P 1'
#
loop_
_entity.id
_entity.type
_entity.pdbx_description
1 polymer ?
#
loop_
_entity_poly.entity_id
_entity_poly.type
_entity_poly.pdbx_seq_one_letter_code
_entity_poly.pdbx_strand_id
1 'polypeptide(L)'
;PHVRIFNPMQVADQTILDAVYTNNNSWRVVTHQKPGNDLPKIRNAALLAKELESIPEVEGVAPQLATQSFFNNGPIKISGSISGIDVKKQQALFNLQSKVEEGSLDDLLTASNAILLGRGLARKLNAVVGNRVSITTPEGNTLLLKVVGTFSYGISTFDDTNAFASISTVQKIVQKDPSYVTDLHIKLKDYRQARS
;
A
#
# COMPACT_ATOMS: atom_id res chain seq x y z
N PRO A 1 9.60 -8.85 -0.67
CA PRO A 1 10.11 -8.70 -2.04
C PRO A 1 11.62 -8.49 -2.03
N HIS A 2 12.32 -8.95 -3.08
CA HIS A 2 13.76 -8.71 -3.22
C HIS A 2 14.05 -7.31 -3.77
N VAL A 3 13.17 -6.83 -4.66
CA VAL A 3 13.24 -5.49 -5.24
C VAL A 3 11.84 -4.87 -5.21
N ARG A 4 11.77 -3.58 -4.95
CA ARG A 4 10.54 -2.78 -5.00
C ARG A 4 10.75 -1.61 -5.97
N ILE A 5 9.86 -1.48 -6.95
CA ILE A 5 9.80 -0.32 -7.83
C ILE A 5 8.63 0.55 -7.38
N PHE A 6 8.89 1.81 -7.16
CA PHE A 6 7.88 2.80 -6.81
C PHE A 6 8.26 4.16 -7.41
N ASN A 7 7.27 5.02 -7.57
CA ASN A 7 7.52 6.39 -8.00
C ASN A 7 7.68 7.27 -6.74
N PRO A 8 8.88 7.77 -6.43
CA PRO A 8 9.06 8.61 -5.24
C PRO A 8 8.24 9.89 -5.40
N MET A 9 7.62 10.36 -4.32
CA MET A 9 6.99 11.67 -4.29
C MET A 9 8.08 12.72 -4.56
N GLN A 10 8.01 13.38 -5.70
CA GLN A 10 8.86 14.53 -5.98
C GLN A 10 8.28 15.72 -5.22
N VAL A 11 8.98 16.16 -4.19
CA VAL A 11 8.83 17.52 -3.69
C VAL A 11 9.50 18.39 -4.74
N ALA A 12 8.76 19.31 -5.35
CA ALA A 12 9.34 20.22 -6.32
C ALA A 12 10.43 21.06 -5.63
N ASP A 13 11.69 20.85 -6.00
CA ASP A 13 12.84 21.60 -5.48
C ASP A 13 12.80 23.09 -5.86
N GLN A 14 11.95 23.44 -6.83
CA GLN A 14 11.74 24.82 -7.28
C GLN A 14 10.25 25.19 -7.18
N THR A 15 9.98 26.27 -6.47
CA THR A 15 8.63 26.84 -6.45
C THR A 15 8.42 27.70 -7.70
N ILE A 16 7.16 27.91 -8.10
CA ILE A 16 6.79 28.87 -9.18
C ILE A 16 7.40 30.26 -8.89
N LEU A 17 7.58 30.62 -7.62
CA LEU A 17 8.22 31.84 -7.18
C LEU A 17 9.72 31.90 -7.50
N ASP A 18 10.40 30.76 -7.49
CA ASP A 18 11.83 30.67 -7.87
C ASP A 18 12.04 30.90 -9.36
N ALA A 19 11.07 30.58 -10.20
CA ALA A 19 11.10 30.82 -11.62
C ALA A 19 10.80 32.29 -11.99
N VAL A 20 10.03 33.00 -11.15
CA VAL A 20 9.60 34.39 -11.41
C VAL A 20 10.56 35.43 -10.80
N TYR A 21 11.19 35.08 -9.67
CA TYR A 21 12.05 36.01 -8.92
C TYR A 21 13.49 35.49 -8.87
N THR A 22 14.31 35.87 -9.83
CA THR A 22 15.73 35.52 -9.92
C THR A 22 16.65 36.43 -9.09
N ASN A 23 16.13 37.41 -8.34
CA ASN A 23 16.93 38.35 -7.58
C ASN A 23 17.30 37.82 -6.18
N ASN A 24 18.62 37.74 -5.94
CA ASN A 24 19.29 37.17 -4.76
C ASN A 24 19.14 37.97 -3.43
N ASN A 25 18.25 38.95 -3.35
CA ASN A 25 18.18 39.87 -2.21
C ASN A 25 16.92 39.82 -1.37
N SER A 26 16.17 38.71 -1.42
CA SER A 26 14.97 38.50 -0.57
C SER A 26 15.07 37.21 0.24
N TRP A 27 14.91 37.30 1.55
CA TRP A 27 14.74 36.16 2.43
C TRP A 27 13.41 35.52 2.16
N ARG A 28 13.42 34.26 1.73
CA ARG A 28 12.22 33.49 1.43
C ARG A 28 12.06 32.41 2.50
N VAL A 29 11.00 32.50 3.24
CA VAL A 29 10.56 31.41 4.11
C VAL A 29 9.44 30.69 3.40
N VAL A 30 9.73 29.57 2.74
CA VAL A 30 8.71 28.69 2.21
C VAL A 30 8.25 27.78 3.35
N THR A 31 7.17 28.17 4.00
CA THR A 31 6.50 27.32 4.98
C THR A 31 5.46 26.46 4.29
N HIS A 32 5.63 25.13 4.38
CA HIS A 32 4.66 24.11 3.96
C HIS A 32 4.42 24.01 2.43
N GLN A 33 5.40 23.48 1.70
CA GLN A 33 5.08 22.75 0.47
C GLN A 33 4.35 21.47 0.88
N LYS A 34 3.03 21.45 0.80
CA LYS A 34 2.28 20.21 0.80
C LYS A 34 2.66 19.45 -0.46
N PRO A 35 3.19 18.20 -0.34
CA PRO A 35 3.23 17.33 -1.51
C PRO A 35 1.81 17.26 -2.06
N GLY A 36 1.66 17.30 -3.38
CA GLY A 36 0.35 17.10 -3.99
C GLY A 36 -0.26 15.81 -3.44
N ASN A 37 -1.56 15.84 -3.14
CA ASN A 37 -2.31 14.73 -2.53
C ASN A 37 -2.43 13.51 -3.48
N ASP A 38 -1.77 13.53 -4.63
CA ASP A 38 -1.77 12.42 -5.57
C ASP A 38 -0.77 11.36 -5.11
N LEU A 39 -1.31 10.19 -4.79
CA LEU A 39 -0.50 8.99 -4.58
C LEU A 39 0.35 8.74 -5.83
N PRO A 40 1.65 8.47 -5.70
CA PRO A 40 2.55 8.30 -6.83
C PRO A 40 2.13 7.08 -7.67
N LYS A 41 1.53 7.32 -8.83
CA LYS A 41 1.11 6.27 -9.76
C LYS A 41 2.29 5.80 -10.61
N ILE A 42 2.47 4.49 -10.74
CA ILE A 42 3.33 3.92 -11.78
C ILE A 42 2.57 3.96 -13.10
N ARG A 43 3.08 4.70 -14.08
CA ARG A 43 2.50 4.75 -15.43
C ARG A 43 2.71 3.41 -16.13
N ASN A 44 1.67 2.90 -16.79
CA ASN A 44 1.71 1.63 -17.53
C ASN A 44 2.20 0.43 -16.69
N ALA A 45 1.81 0.37 -15.41
CA ALA A 45 2.26 -0.65 -14.47
C ALA A 45 2.09 -2.08 -15.00
N ALA A 46 1.00 -2.36 -15.73
CA ALA A 46 0.74 -3.68 -16.32
C ALA A 46 1.76 -4.04 -17.43
N LEU A 47 2.12 -3.08 -18.30
CA LEU A 47 3.12 -3.28 -19.33
C LEU A 47 4.50 -3.47 -18.71
N LEU A 48 4.86 -2.60 -17.78
CA LEU A 48 6.12 -2.68 -17.05
C LEU A 48 6.25 -4.01 -16.28
N ALA A 49 5.19 -4.46 -15.62
CA ALA A 49 5.19 -5.76 -14.93
C ALA A 49 5.44 -6.91 -15.92
N LYS A 50 4.82 -6.87 -17.11
CA LYS A 50 5.01 -7.89 -18.15
C LYS A 50 6.43 -7.89 -18.72
N GLU A 51 7.01 -6.70 -18.95
CA GLU A 51 8.40 -6.56 -19.40
C GLU A 51 9.37 -7.11 -18.34
N LEU A 52 9.16 -6.79 -17.08
CA LEU A 52 9.95 -7.31 -15.97
C LEU A 52 9.84 -8.83 -15.82
N GLU A 53 8.64 -9.40 -16.01
CA GLU A 53 8.42 -10.85 -15.98
C GLU A 53 9.12 -11.59 -17.16
N SER A 54 9.50 -10.86 -18.23
CA SER A 54 10.27 -11.43 -19.35
C SER A 54 11.77 -11.56 -19.05
N ILE A 55 12.27 -10.95 -17.99
CA ILE A 55 13.67 -11.01 -17.57
C ILE A 55 13.93 -12.39 -16.94
N PRO A 56 14.95 -13.16 -17.39
CA PRO A 56 15.20 -14.53 -16.93
C PRO A 56 15.42 -14.68 -15.43
N GLU A 57 15.97 -13.65 -14.77
CA GLU A 57 16.28 -13.60 -13.34
C GLU A 57 15.04 -13.33 -12.47
N VAL A 58 13.97 -12.83 -13.08
CA VAL A 58 12.72 -12.51 -12.37
C VAL A 58 11.87 -13.77 -12.24
N GLU A 59 11.46 -14.09 -11.02
CA GLU A 59 10.50 -15.16 -10.72
C GLU A 59 9.06 -14.68 -10.97
N GLY A 60 8.80 -13.41 -10.63
CA GLY A 60 7.51 -12.79 -10.89
C GLY A 60 7.39 -11.39 -10.29
N VAL A 61 6.32 -10.70 -10.68
CA VAL A 61 6.02 -9.32 -10.30
C VAL A 61 4.62 -9.23 -9.73
N ALA A 62 4.49 -8.72 -8.51
CA ALA A 62 3.20 -8.48 -7.85
C ALA A 62 2.91 -6.97 -7.75
N PRO A 63 1.84 -6.48 -8.40
CA PRO A 63 1.42 -5.09 -8.25
C PRO A 63 0.81 -4.86 -6.87
N GLN A 64 1.02 -3.66 -6.34
CA GLN A 64 0.50 -3.22 -5.06
C GLN A 64 0.06 -1.76 -5.10
N LEU A 65 -0.95 -1.43 -4.32
CA LEU A 65 -1.41 -0.08 -4.07
C LEU A 65 -1.37 0.17 -2.56
N ALA A 66 -0.38 0.91 -2.09
CA ALA A 66 -0.26 1.27 -0.68
C ALA A 66 -0.73 2.70 -0.44
N THR A 67 -1.50 2.91 0.64
CA THR A 67 -1.92 4.24 1.07
C THR A 67 -1.99 4.34 2.59
N GLN A 68 -1.71 5.52 3.11
CA GLN A 68 -1.96 5.83 4.52
C GLN A 68 -3.47 5.92 4.75
N SER A 69 -3.91 5.44 5.91
CA SER A 69 -5.32 5.44 6.25
C SER A 69 -5.51 5.49 7.77
N PHE A 70 -6.70 5.89 8.17
CA PHE A 70 -7.17 5.75 9.54
C PHE A 70 -8.11 4.55 9.63
N PHE A 71 -7.83 3.68 10.58
CA PHE A 71 -8.65 2.52 10.91
C PHE A 71 -9.52 2.88 12.10
N ASN A 72 -10.84 2.74 11.96
CA ASN A 72 -11.79 3.13 13.00
C ASN A 72 -12.67 1.93 13.38
N ASN A 73 -12.80 1.69 14.70
CA ASN A 73 -13.75 0.74 15.26
C ASN A 73 -14.43 1.38 16.50
N GLY A 74 -15.66 1.84 16.35
CA GLY A 74 -16.32 2.66 17.37
C GLY A 74 -15.51 3.93 17.70
N PRO A 75 -15.15 4.17 18.97
CA PRO A 75 -14.39 5.35 19.38
C PRO A 75 -12.90 5.23 19.09
N ILE A 76 -12.40 4.04 18.71
CA ILE A 76 -10.99 3.79 18.51
C ILE A 76 -10.61 4.21 17.10
N LYS A 77 -9.57 5.05 16.97
CA LYS A 77 -9.00 5.48 15.70
C LYS A 77 -7.49 5.31 15.72
N ILE A 78 -6.96 4.56 14.74
CA ILE A 78 -5.54 4.26 14.63
C ILE A 78 -5.07 4.64 13.23
N SER A 79 -3.95 5.35 13.15
CA SER A 79 -3.26 5.64 11.89
C SER A 79 -2.42 4.44 11.48
N GLY A 80 -2.43 4.11 10.19
CA GLY A 80 -1.65 3.03 9.64
C GLY A 80 -1.67 3.03 8.12
N SER A 81 -1.22 1.95 7.51
CA SER A 81 -1.18 1.78 6.06
C SER A 81 -2.05 0.60 5.63
N ILE A 82 -2.84 0.79 4.59
CA ILE A 82 -3.53 -0.30 3.91
C ILE A 82 -2.87 -0.57 2.57
N SER A 83 -2.58 -1.84 2.30
CA SER A 83 -1.97 -2.31 1.05
C SER A 83 -2.97 -3.16 0.27
N GLY A 84 -3.37 -2.66 -0.89
CA GLY A 84 -4.12 -3.41 -1.88
C GLY A 84 -3.18 -4.31 -2.67
N ILE A 85 -3.41 -5.60 -2.62
CA ILE A 85 -2.55 -6.62 -3.22
C ILE A 85 -3.30 -7.43 -4.28
N ASP A 86 -2.57 -7.92 -5.28
CA ASP A 86 -3.02 -9.06 -6.08
C ASP A 86 -2.81 -10.33 -5.25
N VAL A 87 -3.90 -10.83 -4.67
CA VAL A 87 -3.87 -11.92 -3.69
C VAL A 87 -3.23 -13.17 -4.27
N LYS A 88 -3.53 -13.51 -5.54
CA LYS A 88 -2.99 -14.71 -6.20
C LYS A 88 -1.50 -14.60 -6.43
N LYS A 89 -1.05 -13.47 -6.99
CA LYS A 89 0.38 -13.21 -7.21
C LYS A 89 1.15 -13.11 -5.89
N GLN A 90 0.58 -12.45 -4.90
CA GLN A 90 1.20 -12.31 -3.58
C GLN A 90 1.35 -13.66 -2.88
N GLN A 91 0.34 -14.54 -2.99
CA GLN A 91 0.41 -15.90 -2.46
C GLN A 91 1.46 -16.74 -3.21
N ALA A 92 1.44 -16.73 -4.54
CA ALA A 92 2.37 -17.52 -5.36
C ALA A 92 3.84 -17.11 -5.15
N LEU A 93 4.10 -15.80 -5.06
CA LEU A 93 5.47 -15.29 -4.98
C LEU A 93 6.00 -15.21 -3.55
N PHE A 94 5.17 -14.86 -2.57
CA PHE A 94 5.64 -14.51 -1.22
C PHE A 94 5.01 -15.36 -0.11
N ASN A 95 4.16 -16.34 -0.47
CA ASN A 95 3.50 -17.26 0.47
C ASN A 95 2.83 -16.54 1.65
N LEU A 96 2.01 -15.53 1.35
CA LEU A 96 1.37 -14.69 2.36
C LEU A 96 0.49 -15.50 3.32
N GLN A 97 -0.13 -16.61 2.85
CA GLN A 97 -0.95 -17.50 3.70
C GLN A 97 -0.16 -18.01 4.91
N SER A 98 1.15 -18.23 4.79
CA SER A 98 1.99 -18.67 5.93
C SER A 98 2.12 -17.62 7.05
N LYS A 99 1.70 -16.39 6.80
CA LYS A 99 1.68 -15.27 7.77
C LYS A 99 0.30 -15.01 8.36
N VAL A 100 -0.75 -15.62 7.79
CA VAL A 100 -2.12 -15.52 8.33
C VAL A 100 -2.21 -16.39 9.57
N GLU A 101 -2.62 -15.80 10.69
CA GLU A 101 -2.79 -16.47 11.97
C GLU A 101 -4.24 -16.90 12.19
N GLU A 102 -5.20 -16.06 11.83
CA GLU A 102 -6.63 -16.32 11.92
C GLU A 102 -7.30 -15.99 10.59
N GLY A 103 -8.32 -16.77 10.22
CA GLY A 103 -9.06 -16.59 8.97
C GLY A 103 -8.33 -17.13 7.75
N SER A 104 -8.66 -16.62 6.56
CA SER A 104 -8.10 -17.09 5.30
C SER A 104 -7.75 -15.93 4.36
N LEU A 105 -6.62 -16.09 3.66
CA LEU A 105 -6.22 -15.19 2.59
C LEU A 105 -7.22 -15.23 1.41
N ASP A 106 -7.80 -16.41 1.15
CA ASP A 106 -8.77 -16.60 0.05
C ASP A 106 -10.06 -15.80 0.27
N ASP A 107 -10.39 -15.48 1.51
CA ASP A 107 -11.54 -14.63 1.82
C ASP A 107 -11.39 -13.19 1.28
N LEU A 108 -10.15 -12.73 1.01
CA LEU A 108 -9.93 -11.48 0.28
C LEU A 108 -10.35 -11.54 -1.19
N LEU A 109 -10.42 -12.74 -1.77
CA LEU A 109 -10.85 -12.95 -3.16
C LEU A 109 -12.37 -13.07 -3.27
N THR A 110 -12.99 -13.72 -2.30
CA THR A 110 -14.40 -14.10 -2.32
C THR A 110 -15.32 -13.07 -1.70
N ALA A 111 -14.87 -12.42 -0.63
CA ALA A 111 -15.66 -11.43 0.08
C ALA A 111 -15.42 -10.00 -0.48
N SER A 112 -16.51 -9.34 -0.85
CA SER A 112 -16.45 -7.91 -1.19
C SER A 112 -16.08 -7.10 0.05
N ASN A 113 -15.21 -6.11 -0.12
CA ASN A 113 -14.78 -5.23 0.96
C ASN A 113 -14.21 -5.97 2.17
N ALA A 114 -13.31 -6.92 1.93
CA ALA A 114 -12.61 -7.70 2.94
C ALA A 114 -11.24 -7.09 3.29
N ILE A 115 -10.81 -7.30 4.55
CA ILE A 115 -9.51 -6.82 5.05
C ILE A 115 -8.88 -7.86 5.97
N LEU A 116 -7.56 -8.04 5.83
CA LEU A 116 -6.69 -8.70 6.80
C LEU A 116 -5.97 -7.64 7.62
N LEU A 117 -6.08 -7.71 8.93
CA LEU A 117 -5.41 -6.79 9.85
C LEU A 117 -4.12 -7.41 10.37
N GLY A 118 -3.08 -6.60 10.55
CA GLY A 118 -1.95 -7.01 11.36
C GLY A 118 -2.41 -7.34 12.77
N ARG A 119 -1.86 -8.39 13.40
CA ARG A 119 -2.28 -8.86 14.72
C ARG A 119 -2.27 -7.74 15.77
N GLY A 120 -1.24 -6.92 15.76
CA GLY A 120 -1.12 -5.81 16.69
C GLY A 120 -2.16 -4.70 16.42
N LEU A 121 -2.45 -4.42 15.14
CA LEU A 121 -3.47 -3.47 14.72
C LEU A 121 -4.87 -3.97 15.12
N ALA A 122 -5.18 -5.24 14.87
CA ALA A 122 -6.47 -5.86 15.28
C ALA A 122 -6.69 -5.75 16.79
N ARG A 123 -5.64 -6.07 17.58
CA ARG A 123 -5.68 -5.95 19.04
C ARG A 123 -5.94 -4.51 19.51
N LYS A 124 -5.23 -3.53 18.93
CA LYS A 124 -5.38 -2.11 19.25
C LYS A 124 -6.77 -1.57 18.88
N LEU A 125 -7.33 -2.06 17.78
CA LEU A 125 -8.70 -1.73 17.35
C LEU A 125 -9.78 -2.47 18.13
N ASN A 126 -9.41 -3.43 18.96
CA ASN A 126 -10.35 -4.38 19.57
C ASN A 126 -11.26 -5.04 18.51
N ALA A 127 -10.67 -5.42 17.37
CA ALA A 127 -11.37 -6.00 16.23
C ALA A 127 -11.00 -7.48 16.10
N VAL A 128 -12.01 -8.32 15.92
CA VAL A 128 -11.88 -9.77 15.69
C VAL A 128 -12.38 -10.13 14.29
N VAL A 129 -12.05 -11.32 13.83
CA VAL A 129 -12.56 -11.86 12.55
C VAL A 129 -14.10 -11.84 12.56
N GLY A 130 -14.68 -11.33 11.49
CA GLY A 130 -16.12 -11.11 11.36
C GLY A 130 -16.59 -9.68 11.68
N ASN A 131 -15.82 -8.90 12.44
CA ASN A 131 -16.15 -7.50 12.69
C ASN A 131 -16.04 -6.65 11.41
N ARG A 132 -16.62 -5.47 11.45
CA ARG A 132 -16.47 -4.46 10.42
C ARG A 132 -15.70 -3.28 10.98
N VAL A 133 -14.69 -2.84 10.23
CA VAL A 133 -13.86 -1.66 10.54
C VAL A 133 -14.03 -0.64 9.44
N SER A 134 -14.05 0.63 9.80
CA SER A 134 -14.13 1.73 8.85
C SER A 134 -12.73 2.21 8.51
N ILE A 135 -12.41 2.29 7.23
CA ILE A 135 -11.13 2.79 6.73
C ILE A 135 -11.36 4.15 6.10
N THR A 136 -10.62 5.15 6.57
CA THR A 136 -10.72 6.52 6.07
C THR A 136 -9.37 6.97 5.52
N THR A 137 -9.32 7.44 4.27
CA THR A 137 -8.10 8.01 3.68
C THR A 137 -7.87 9.44 4.16
N PRO A 138 -6.67 10.02 3.98
CA PRO A 138 -6.39 11.42 4.29
C PRO A 138 -7.30 12.40 3.54
N GLU A 139 -7.78 12.01 2.35
CA GLU A 139 -8.72 12.79 1.52
C GLU A 139 -10.16 12.76 2.06
N GLY A 140 -10.44 11.93 3.08
CA GLY A 140 -11.75 11.81 3.71
C GLY A 140 -12.64 10.70 3.11
N ASN A 141 -12.18 9.96 2.13
CA ASN A 141 -12.92 8.82 1.59
C ASN A 141 -13.00 7.71 2.63
N THR A 142 -14.18 7.17 2.84
CA THR A 142 -14.42 6.16 3.87
C THR A 142 -15.09 4.93 3.26
N LEU A 143 -14.62 3.75 3.64
CA LEU A 143 -15.21 2.48 3.27
C LEU A 143 -15.26 1.55 4.48
N LEU A 144 -16.38 0.84 4.64
CA LEU A 144 -16.55 -0.17 5.70
C LEU A 144 -16.09 -1.53 5.17
N LEU A 145 -15.10 -2.13 5.85
CA LEU A 145 -14.49 -3.42 5.48
C LEU A 145 -14.77 -4.48 6.54
N LYS A 146 -15.01 -5.70 6.08
CA LYS A 146 -15.15 -6.88 6.95
C LYS A 146 -13.76 -7.45 7.24
N VAL A 147 -13.44 -7.64 8.51
CA VAL A 147 -12.23 -8.34 8.96
C VAL A 147 -12.40 -9.83 8.68
N VAL A 148 -11.61 -10.37 7.75
CA VAL A 148 -11.64 -11.78 7.35
C VAL A 148 -10.49 -12.59 7.93
N GLY A 149 -9.53 -11.93 8.55
CA GLY A 149 -8.42 -12.60 9.22
C GLY A 149 -7.41 -11.62 9.79
N THR A 150 -6.43 -12.19 10.48
CA THR A 150 -5.26 -11.46 10.99
C THR A 150 -3.97 -12.09 10.49
N PHE A 151 -2.91 -11.29 10.41
CA PHE A 151 -1.59 -11.76 10.01
C PHE A 151 -0.51 -11.28 10.97
N SER A 152 0.63 -11.97 10.99
CA SER A 152 1.82 -11.53 11.69
C SER A 152 3.11 -11.86 10.92
N TYR A 153 3.97 -10.87 10.78
CA TYR A 153 5.34 -11.02 10.30
C TYR A 153 6.34 -11.16 11.45
N GLY A 154 5.88 -11.03 12.71
CA GLY A 154 6.75 -11.01 13.89
C GLY A 154 7.51 -9.70 14.07
N ILE A 155 7.13 -8.65 13.34
CA ILE A 155 7.70 -7.30 13.43
C ILE A 155 6.63 -6.37 13.97
N SER A 156 6.72 -6.02 15.26
CA SER A 156 5.67 -5.28 15.98
C SER A 156 5.30 -3.97 15.26
N THR A 157 6.28 -3.20 14.80
CA THR A 157 6.01 -1.93 14.10
C THR A 157 5.21 -2.14 12.82
N PHE A 158 5.40 -3.26 12.11
CA PHE A 158 4.65 -3.61 10.92
C PHE A 158 3.27 -4.17 11.28
N ASP A 159 3.22 -5.14 12.19
CA ASP A 159 1.99 -5.83 12.60
C ASP A 159 1.00 -4.89 13.33
N ASP A 160 1.50 -3.79 13.90
CA ASP A 160 0.72 -2.80 14.65
C ASP A 160 0.05 -1.72 13.78
N THR A 161 0.50 -1.57 12.52
CA THR A 161 0.10 -0.43 11.67
C THR A 161 -0.34 -0.81 10.26
N ASN A 162 -0.20 -2.09 9.86
CA ASN A 162 -0.46 -2.49 8.48
C ASN A 162 -1.68 -3.41 8.35
N ALA A 163 -2.32 -3.30 7.20
CA ALA A 163 -3.43 -4.14 6.78
C ALA A 163 -3.32 -4.48 5.29
N PHE A 164 -3.90 -5.61 4.89
CA PHE A 164 -4.01 -6.03 3.50
C PHE A 164 -5.47 -6.14 3.07
N ALA A 165 -5.74 -5.72 1.84
CA ALA A 165 -7.01 -5.94 1.16
C ALA A 165 -6.75 -6.31 -0.31
N SER A 166 -7.78 -6.70 -1.05
CA SER A 166 -7.62 -6.84 -2.49
C SER A 166 -7.31 -5.47 -3.13
N ILE A 167 -6.51 -5.47 -4.20
CA ILE A 167 -6.13 -4.23 -4.90
C ILE A 167 -7.36 -3.45 -5.35
N SER A 168 -8.40 -4.13 -5.84
CA SER A 168 -9.67 -3.52 -6.23
C SER A 168 -10.40 -2.84 -5.07
N THR A 169 -10.32 -3.40 -3.87
CA THR A 169 -10.90 -2.79 -2.66
C THR A 169 -10.19 -1.47 -2.32
N VAL A 170 -8.85 -1.45 -2.35
CA VAL A 170 -8.10 -0.23 -2.05
C VAL A 170 -8.28 0.82 -3.14
N GLN A 171 -8.34 0.43 -4.43
CA GLN A 171 -8.67 1.34 -5.53
C GLN A 171 -10.03 2.03 -5.33
N LYS A 172 -11.04 1.30 -4.82
CA LYS A 172 -12.34 1.90 -4.45
C LYS A 172 -12.20 2.91 -3.31
N ILE A 173 -11.41 2.60 -2.27
CA ILE A 173 -11.19 3.50 -1.13
C ILE A 173 -10.55 4.80 -1.59
N VAL A 174 -9.51 4.73 -2.42
CA VAL A 174 -8.81 5.91 -2.93
C VAL A 174 -9.50 6.57 -4.15
N GLN A 175 -10.63 6.01 -4.61
CA GLN A 175 -11.40 6.48 -5.76
C GLN A 175 -10.55 6.63 -7.04
N LYS A 176 -9.70 5.64 -7.31
CA LYS A 176 -8.84 5.58 -8.49
C LYS A 176 -9.27 4.44 -9.42
N ASP A 177 -8.85 4.56 -10.68
CA ASP A 177 -9.15 3.56 -11.72
C ASP A 177 -8.42 2.21 -11.47
N PRO A 178 -8.87 1.09 -12.10
CA PRO A 178 -8.27 -0.22 -11.90
C PRO A 178 -6.80 -0.34 -12.32
N SER A 179 -6.28 0.60 -13.11
CA SER A 179 -4.87 0.64 -13.52
C SER A 179 -3.98 1.34 -12.50
N TYR A 180 -4.56 1.89 -11.43
CA TYR A 180 -3.83 2.66 -10.44
C TYR A 180 -3.04 1.74 -9.50
N VAL A 181 -1.72 1.80 -9.59
CA VAL A 181 -0.75 1.01 -8.83
C VAL A 181 0.37 1.93 -8.37
N THR A 182 0.80 1.81 -7.13
CA THR A 182 1.88 2.62 -6.56
C THR A 182 3.21 1.89 -6.52
N ASP A 183 3.17 0.56 -6.47
CA ASP A 183 4.35 -0.28 -6.26
C ASP A 183 4.30 -1.54 -7.14
N LEU A 184 5.48 -1.99 -7.57
CA LEU A 184 5.68 -3.32 -8.12
C LEU A 184 6.69 -4.05 -7.23
N HIS A 185 6.26 -5.15 -6.64
CA HIS A 185 7.11 -6.03 -5.84
C HIS A 185 7.64 -7.15 -6.72
N ILE A 186 8.96 -7.22 -6.85
CA ILE A 186 9.65 -8.19 -7.70
C ILE A 186 10.28 -9.25 -6.82
N LYS A 187 10.08 -10.50 -7.21
CA LYS A 187 10.82 -11.64 -6.67
C LYS A 187 11.83 -12.13 -7.70
N LEU A 188 13.08 -12.21 -7.30
CA LEU A 188 14.17 -12.78 -8.10
C LEU A 188 14.35 -14.25 -7.76
N LYS A 189 14.78 -15.05 -8.75
CA LYS A 189 15.12 -16.46 -8.56
C LYS A 189 16.33 -16.63 -7.62
N ASP A 190 17.33 -15.71 -7.73
CA ASP A 190 18.45 -15.63 -6.81
C ASP A 190 18.55 -14.20 -6.25
N TYR A 191 18.40 -14.07 -4.92
CA TYR A 191 18.48 -12.78 -4.22
C TYR A 191 19.86 -12.12 -4.26
N ARG A 192 20.92 -12.89 -4.53
CA ARG A 192 22.30 -12.38 -4.62
C ARG A 192 22.50 -11.47 -5.82
N GLN A 193 21.68 -11.62 -6.85
CA GLN A 193 21.69 -10.79 -8.07
C GLN A 193 21.02 -9.42 -7.88
N ALA A 194 20.35 -9.20 -6.76
CA ALA A 194 19.74 -7.88 -6.46
C ALA A 194 20.76 -6.78 -6.12
N ARG A 195 22.06 -7.11 -6.04
CA ARG A 195 23.15 -6.19 -5.67
C ARG A 195 24.05 -5.78 -6.84
N SER A 196 23.80 -6.28 -8.04
CA SER A 196 24.61 -5.94 -9.24
C SER A 196 23.98 -4.82 -10.05
#